data_5881f53a728ce76c529958f693860935
#
_entry.id   5881f53a728ce76c529958f693860935
#
_cell.length_a   1.000
_cell.length_b   1.000
_cell.length_c   1.000
_cell.angle_alpha   90.00
_cell.angle_beta   90.00
_cell.angle_gamma   90.00
#
_symmetry.space_group_name_H-M   'P 1'
#
loop_
_entity.id
_entity.type
_entity.pdbx_description
1 polymer ?
#
loop_
_entity_poly.entity_id
_entity_poly.type
_entity_poly.pdbx_seq_one_letter_code
_entity_poly.pdbx_strand_id
1 'polypeptide(L)'
;MKKLLTILLASSLLVVNTACEEDYLETVPTDQVSAADAFKTTTNAWAALNGIHRIMYSQIYSVQAQGGQSGNMLYMDIMGEDLVFPTSSSSWLRNEYQWISHRSTSASSVYYNYAFYYMIIANANMVISNIDQAEGPQSDIKAIKAEALTYRAWAHFNLVQMFGERFDASSANNGLGVPLVLEPTITPSPRNTVAEVYAQINTDLDDAIGLFAGYTRNNKSHFDLTVAKGIKARVALTQQDYATAVTMAKEARTGYTLMSNEDYLGGFNNYDNKEWMWSSRIVSDQTNYFYSFFAYMSNNFSASVIRTTPKVIFSVLYDKIAEGDIRKKLWDPTGTNTVDFPLPASTFQRFKYHSRKFRVADQSLSIGDVPYMRAAEMYLIEAEALARQGKDADAATALYPLAVNRNPSYVKSTNTGAALIEEIMIQRRVELWGEGFRFYDLKRTNSALNRNGGNHSATYTNGVLDVPAGDKRWQFLIHQDEINNSNGLIEQNPQ
;
A
#
# COMPACT_ATOMS: atom_id res chain seq x y z
N MET A 1 -42.94 74.65 -7.77
CA MET A 1 -41.61 73.95 -7.80
C MET A 1 -41.43 72.88 -6.70
N LYS A 2 -41.81 73.06 -5.44
CA LYS A 2 -41.65 72.05 -4.37
C LYS A 2 -42.44 70.76 -4.60
N LYS A 3 -43.65 70.80 -5.18
CA LYS A 3 -44.43 69.55 -5.46
C LYS A 3 -43.91 68.70 -6.63
N LEU A 4 -43.22 69.36 -7.61
CA LEU A 4 -42.61 68.62 -8.73
C LEU A 4 -41.34 67.90 -8.31
N LEU A 5 -40.57 68.45 -7.35
CA LEU A 5 -39.37 67.86 -6.81
C LEU A 5 -39.67 66.60 -5.95
N THR A 6 -40.82 66.60 -5.24
CA THR A 6 -41.26 65.49 -4.42
C THR A 6 -41.75 64.32 -5.26
N ILE A 7 -42.34 64.56 -6.42
CA ILE A 7 -42.77 63.51 -7.35
C ILE A 7 -41.58 62.91 -8.08
N LEU A 8 -40.56 63.71 -8.41
CA LEU A 8 -39.30 63.16 -9.01
C LEU A 8 -38.49 62.34 -8.02
N LEU A 9 -38.49 62.69 -6.73
CA LEU A 9 -37.80 61.96 -5.69
C LEU A 9 -38.54 60.62 -5.36
N ALA A 10 -39.87 60.57 -5.41
CA ALA A 10 -40.68 59.39 -5.20
C ALA A 10 -40.62 58.42 -6.37
N SER A 11 -40.48 58.91 -7.61
CA SER A 11 -40.30 58.03 -8.79
C SER A 11 -38.89 57.46 -8.92
N SER A 12 -37.83 58.05 -8.34
CA SER A 12 -36.47 57.51 -8.33
C SER A 12 -36.26 56.38 -7.25
N LEU A 13 -37.16 56.34 -6.24
CA LEU A 13 -37.10 55.26 -5.24
C LEU A 13 -37.79 53.93 -5.68
N LEU A 14 -38.55 53.94 -6.78
CA LEU A 14 -39.26 52.76 -7.29
C LEU A 14 -38.49 51.97 -8.36
N VAL A 15 -37.29 52.38 -8.75
CA VAL A 15 -36.50 51.74 -9.80
C VAL A 15 -35.33 50.92 -9.25
N VAL A 16 -35.17 50.83 -7.91
CA VAL A 16 -33.98 50.16 -7.30
C VAL A 16 -34.24 48.74 -6.83
N ASN A 17 -35.41 48.16 -7.11
CA ASN A 17 -35.74 46.79 -6.59
C ASN A 17 -35.82 45.69 -7.68
N THR A 18 -35.07 45.81 -8.77
CA THR A 18 -34.98 44.69 -9.74
C THR A 18 -33.53 44.46 -10.14
N ALA A 19 -32.67 44.17 -9.17
CA ALA A 19 -31.33 43.69 -9.46
C ALA A 19 -30.80 42.89 -8.28
N CYS A 20 -31.32 41.71 -8.10
CA CYS A 20 -30.65 40.60 -7.51
C CYS A 20 -31.32 39.37 -8.10
N GLU A 21 -30.91 38.96 -9.28
CA GLU A 21 -31.03 37.53 -9.67
C GLU A 21 -30.10 36.77 -8.76
N GLU A 22 -30.65 35.82 -8.00
CA GLU A 22 -29.92 34.93 -7.10
C GLU A 22 -28.84 34.09 -7.85
N ASP A 23 -28.95 34.02 -9.18
CA ASP A 23 -28.00 33.32 -10.06
C ASP A 23 -26.59 33.93 -10.15
N TYR A 24 -26.39 35.21 -9.73
CA TYR A 24 -25.08 35.87 -9.80
C TYR A 24 -24.13 35.45 -8.65
N LEU A 25 -24.61 34.79 -7.63
CA LEU A 25 -23.79 34.33 -6.47
C LEU A 25 -23.37 32.87 -6.56
N GLU A 26 -23.85 32.10 -7.53
CA GLU A 26 -23.34 30.78 -7.85
C GLU A 26 -22.20 30.85 -8.88
N THR A 27 -21.12 31.53 -8.53
CA THR A 27 -19.89 31.40 -9.29
C THR A 27 -19.29 30.01 -8.99
N VAL A 28 -19.56 29.08 -9.87
CA VAL A 28 -18.77 27.81 -9.91
C VAL A 28 -17.31 28.23 -10.15
N PRO A 29 -16.35 27.90 -9.27
CA PRO A 29 -14.96 28.20 -9.53
C PRO A 29 -14.57 27.63 -10.91
N THR A 30 -14.06 28.51 -11.79
CA THR A 30 -13.74 28.18 -13.19
C THR A 30 -12.57 27.19 -13.33
N ASP A 31 -11.89 26.90 -12.22
CA ASP A 31 -10.73 26.00 -12.10
C ASP A 31 -11.04 24.73 -11.29
N GLN A 32 -12.28 24.52 -10.85
CA GLN A 32 -12.72 23.30 -10.18
C GLN A 32 -13.97 22.73 -10.87
N VAL A 33 -13.90 21.45 -11.26
CA VAL A 33 -15.07 20.71 -11.75
C VAL A 33 -16.01 20.46 -10.57
N SER A 34 -17.29 20.86 -10.70
CA SER A 34 -18.28 20.56 -9.64
C SER A 34 -18.42 19.04 -9.47
N ALA A 35 -18.79 18.58 -8.27
CA ALA A 35 -19.04 17.14 -8.05
C ALA A 35 -20.13 16.61 -9.01
N ALA A 36 -21.15 17.42 -9.31
CA ALA A 36 -22.20 17.05 -10.26
C ALA A 36 -21.66 16.87 -11.69
N ASP A 37 -20.74 17.72 -12.14
CA ASP A 37 -20.13 17.62 -13.46
C ASP A 37 -19.09 16.49 -13.51
N ALA A 38 -18.38 16.23 -12.41
CA ALA A 38 -17.37 15.17 -12.32
C ALA A 38 -17.96 13.77 -12.53
N PHE A 39 -19.25 13.57 -12.26
CA PHE A 39 -19.90 12.27 -12.38
C PHE A 39 -21.06 12.25 -13.41
N LYS A 40 -21.21 13.31 -14.20
CA LYS A 40 -22.26 13.40 -15.21
C LYS A 40 -22.12 12.32 -16.30
N THR A 41 -20.88 11.99 -16.68
CA THR A 41 -20.59 10.99 -17.69
C THR A 41 -19.56 9.96 -17.20
N THR A 42 -19.57 8.76 -17.79
CA THR A 42 -18.53 7.75 -17.51
C THR A 42 -17.13 8.24 -17.85
N THR A 43 -16.96 9.08 -18.86
CA THR A 43 -15.68 9.71 -19.22
C THR A 43 -15.15 10.57 -18.06
N ASN A 44 -15.98 11.39 -17.46
CA ASN A 44 -15.61 12.23 -16.32
C ASN A 44 -15.33 11.37 -15.08
N ALA A 45 -16.14 10.34 -14.84
CA ALA A 45 -15.95 9.42 -13.71
C ALA A 45 -14.64 8.60 -13.82
N TRP A 46 -14.20 8.23 -15.03
CA TRP A 46 -12.87 7.67 -15.27
C TRP A 46 -11.76 8.67 -14.91
N ALA A 47 -11.93 9.96 -15.20
CA ALA A 47 -10.98 10.98 -14.79
C ALA A 47 -10.90 11.11 -13.25
N ALA A 48 -12.02 11.01 -12.53
CA ALA A 48 -12.04 10.99 -11.07
C ALA A 48 -11.28 9.78 -10.49
N LEU A 49 -11.44 8.58 -11.07
CA LEU A 49 -10.64 7.40 -10.69
C LEU A 49 -9.14 7.61 -10.97
N ASN A 50 -8.78 8.24 -12.09
CA ASN A 50 -7.39 8.61 -12.37
C ASN A 50 -6.83 9.56 -11.30
N GLY A 51 -7.67 10.37 -10.66
CA GLY A 51 -7.31 11.14 -9.48
C GLY A 51 -6.86 10.26 -8.31
N ILE A 52 -7.55 9.15 -8.04
CA ILE A 52 -7.12 8.17 -7.02
C ILE A 52 -5.80 7.51 -7.42
N HIS A 53 -5.63 7.13 -8.69
CA HIS A 53 -4.35 6.57 -9.18
C HIS A 53 -3.20 7.57 -8.99
N ARG A 54 -3.44 8.86 -9.18
CA ARG A 54 -2.45 9.91 -8.93
C ARG A 54 -2.06 10.01 -7.46
N ILE A 55 -3.02 9.89 -6.53
CA ILE A 55 -2.78 9.85 -5.09
C ILE A 55 -1.82 8.71 -4.72
N MET A 56 -1.90 7.57 -5.38
CA MET A 56 -1.09 6.38 -5.08
C MET A 56 0.42 6.60 -5.15
N TYR A 57 0.91 7.60 -5.89
CA TYR A 57 2.34 7.87 -6.02
C TYR A 57 2.73 9.35 -5.83
N SER A 58 1.78 10.20 -5.49
CA SER A 58 2.05 11.63 -5.25
C SER A 58 2.47 11.88 -3.81
N GLN A 59 3.34 12.87 -3.61
CA GLN A 59 3.54 13.45 -2.30
C GLN A 59 2.38 14.40 -1.98
N ILE A 60 1.60 14.06 -0.95
CA ILE A 60 0.44 14.84 -0.53
C ILE A 60 0.77 15.68 0.70
N TYR A 61 1.68 15.17 1.52
CA TYR A 61 2.13 15.80 2.77
C TYR A 61 3.57 16.33 2.63
N SER A 62 4.02 17.12 3.61
CA SER A 62 5.29 17.85 3.54
C SER A 62 6.54 16.98 3.67
N VAL A 63 6.43 15.73 4.13
CA VAL A 63 7.58 14.84 4.35
C VAL A 63 7.88 14.03 3.09
N GLN A 64 9.12 14.10 2.62
CA GLN A 64 9.52 13.43 1.38
C GLN A 64 9.31 11.90 1.38
N ALA A 65 9.47 11.21 2.52
CA ALA A 65 9.21 9.78 2.62
C ALA A 65 7.73 9.40 2.50
N GLN A 66 6.82 10.36 2.39
CA GLN A 66 5.37 10.18 2.35
C GLN A 66 4.83 10.28 0.91
N GLY A 67 5.45 9.57 0.00
CA GLY A 67 5.06 9.51 -1.41
C GLY A 67 4.03 8.42 -1.70
N GLY A 68 2.74 8.69 -1.49
CA GLY A 68 1.64 7.76 -1.80
C GLY A 68 1.82 6.38 -1.16
N GLN A 69 1.36 5.32 -1.82
CA GLN A 69 1.49 3.95 -1.31
C GLN A 69 2.95 3.52 -1.09
N SER A 70 3.88 4.09 -1.84
CA SER A 70 5.30 3.77 -1.69
C SER A 70 5.86 4.12 -0.31
N GLY A 71 5.39 5.20 0.29
CA GLY A 71 5.76 5.56 1.66
C GLY A 71 5.26 4.55 2.68
N ASN A 72 4.02 4.06 2.53
CA ASN A 72 3.48 3.01 3.41
C ASN A 72 4.24 1.70 3.27
N MET A 73 4.56 1.26 2.03
CA MET A 73 5.38 0.07 1.79
C MET A 73 6.73 0.17 2.50
N LEU A 74 7.35 1.34 2.42
CA LEU A 74 8.62 1.61 3.05
C LEU A 74 8.55 1.49 4.58
N TYR A 75 7.53 2.10 5.21
CA TYR A 75 7.33 2.01 6.67
C TYR A 75 7.11 0.57 7.14
N MET A 76 6.30 -0.21 6.42
CA MET A 76 5.96 -1.58 6.82
C MET A 76 7.15 -2.53 6.76
N ASP A 77 8.08 -2.34 5.83
CA ASP A 77 9.30 -3.15 5.77
C ASP A 77 10.37 -2.67 6.77
N ILE A 78 10.52 -1.36 6.97
CA ILE A 78 11.47 -0.80 7.93
C ILE A 78 11.13 -1.21 9.37
N MET A 79 9.87 -1.37 9.69
CA MET A 79 9.42 -1.85 11.00
C MET A 79 9.59 -3.37 11.18
N GLY A 80 9.84 -4.13 10.12
CA GLY A 80 10.20 -5.54 10.18
C GLY A 80 11.66 -5.79 10.58
N GLU A 81 12.10 -7.04 10.44
CA GLU A 81 13.49 -7.44 10.63
C GLU A 81 14.24 -7.67 9.32
N ASP A 82 13.55 -7.81 8.18
CA ASP A 82 14.19 -8.21 6.92
C ASP A 82 15.00 -7.09 6.26
N LEU A 83 14.65 -5.83 6.54
CA LEU A 83 15.33 -4.65 6.07
C LEU A 83 16.16 -4.02 7.19
N VAL A 84 17.47 -3.82 6.94
CA VAL A 84 18.41 -3.34 7.93
C VAL A 84 19.02 -1.99 7.51
N PHE A 85 19.17 -1.09 8.47
CA PHE A 85 19.97 0.12 8.34
C PHE A 85 21.41 -0.17 8.81
N PRO A 86 22.39 -0.20 7.90
CA PRO A 86 23.76 -0.59 8.24
C PRO A 86 24.54 0.51 8.97
N THR A 87 23.99 1.72 9.04
CA THR A 87 24.62 2.91 9.63
C THR A 87 23.60 3.85 10.25
N SER A 88 24.03 4.65 11.21
CA SER A 88 23.24 5.71 11.85
C SER A 88 23.49 7.10 11.25
N SER A 89 24.21 7.20 10.13
CA SER A 89 24.62 8.48 9.55
C SER A 89 23.48 9.34 9.01
N SER A 90 22.29 8.78 8.84
CA SER A 90 21.09 9.50 8.41
C SER A 90 20.00 9.47 9.49
N SER A 91 19.23 10.57 9.59
CA SER A 91 18.02 10.61 10.42
C SER A 91 16.76 10.13 9.69
N TRP A 92 16.82 9.92 8.37
CA TRP A 92 15.66 9.48 7.56
C TRP A 92 15.13 8.14 8.03
N LEU A 93 13.84 8.10 8.39
CA LEU A 93 13.10 6.91 8.79
C LEU A 93 13.67 6.19 10.03
N ARG A 94 14.52 6.87 10.80
CA ARG A 94 15.14 6.29 12.00
C ARG A 94 14.10 5.97 13.07
N ASN A 95 13.15 6.86 13.32
CA ASN A 95 12.13 6.68 14.34
C ASN A 95 11.17 5.51 14.02
N GLU A 96 10.90 5.26 12.74
CA GLU A 96 10.15 4.10 12.29
C GLU A 96 10.96 2.81 12.53
N TYR A 97 12.24 2.81 12.16
CA TYR A 97 13.15 1.69 12.43
C TYR A 97 13.30 1.38 13.91
N GLN A 98 13.25 2.42 14.76
CA GLN A 98 13.31 2.33 16.22
C GLN A 98 11.96 2.06 16.90
N TRP A 99 10.88 1.86 16.14
CA TRP A 99 9.53 1.64 16.67
C TRP A 99 9.04 2.77 17.59
N ILE A 100 9.40 4.02 17.30
CA ILE A 100 9.00 5.22 18.06
C ILE A 100 7.80 5.90 17.42
N SER A 101 7.86 6.20 16.12
CA SER A 101 6.89 7.08 15.44
C SER A 101 5.46 6.59 15.54
N HIS A 102 5.20 5.31 15.29
CA HIS A 102 3.85 4.74 15.30
C HIS A 102 3.20 4.71 16.69
N ARG A 103 4.00 4.95 17.74
CA ARG A 103 3.55 5.09 19.15
C ARG A 103 3.55 6.55 19.62
N SER A 104 3.63 7.52 18.72
CA SER A 104 3.54 8.95 19.00
C SER A 104 2.30 9.55 18.34
N THR A 105 1.41 10.12 19.12
CA THR A 105 0.16 10.75 18.64
C THR A 105 0.40 12.01 17.81
N SER A 106 1.60 12.56 17.81
CA SER A 106 2.00 13.75 17.03
C SER A 106 2.94 13.43 15.86
N ALA A 107 3.23 12.15 15.61
CA ALA A 107 4.14 11.80 14.53
C ALA A 107 3.50 11.97 13.15
N SER A 108 4.19 12.67 12.25
CA SER A 108 3.72 12.89 10.87
C SER A 108 3.48 11.59 10.11
N SER A 109 4.23 10.51 10.42
CA SER A 109 4.01 9.19 9.81
C SER A 109 2.72 8.53 10.26
N VAL A 110 2.28 8.75 11.51
CA VAL A 110 0.98 8.29 12.00
C VAL A 110 -0.15 9.03 11.30
N TYR A 111 -0.07 10.37 11.23
CA TYR A 111 -1.01 11.19 10.47
C TYR A 111 -1.11 10.72 9.02
N TYR A 112 0.04 10.59 8.35
CA TYR A 112 0.11 10.17 6.96
C TYR A 112 -0.53 8.80 6.71
N ASN A 113 -0.18 7.78 7.50
CA ASN A 113 -0.74 6.43 7.35
C ASN A 113 -2.25 6.39 7.55
N TYR A 114 -2.80 7.27 8.38
CA TYR A 114 -4.25 7.38 8.59
C TYR A 114 -4.91 8.19 7.46
N ALA A 115 -4.48 9.42 7.27
CA ALA A 115 -5.11 10.35 6.35
C ALA A 115 -4.99 9.93 4.88
N PHE A 116 -3.90 9.27 4.47
CA PHE A 116 -3.72 8.77 3.11
C PHE A 116 -4.82 7.79 2.71
N TYR A 117 -5.12 6.81 3.55
CA TYR A 117 -6.16 5.83 3.22
C TYR A 117 -7.57 6.41 3.33
N TYR A 118 -7.83 7.30 4.29
CA TYR A 118 -9.14 7.97 4.35
C TYR A 118 -9.36 8.93 3.18
N MET A 119 -8.31 9.54 2.63
CA MET A 119 -8.40 10.31 1.38
C MET A 119 -8.83 9.42 0.21
N ILE A 120 -8.29 8.21 0.11
CA ILE A 120 -8.70 7.24 -0.92
C ILE A 120 -10.16 6.82 -0.69
N ILE A 121 -10.56 6.53 0.56
CA ILE A 121 -11.95 6.18 0.91
C ILE A 121 -12.90 7.31 0.53
N ALA A 122 -12.58 8.56 0.85
CA ALA A 122 -13.41 9.71 0.53
C ALA A 122 -13.63 9.85 -1.00
N ASN A 123 -12.55 9.74 -1.79
CA ASN A 123 -12.66 9.79 -3.25
C ASN A 123 -13.42 8.58 -3.81
N ALA A 124 -13.19 7.37 -3.28
CA ALA A 124 -13.94 6.19 -3.68
C ALA A 124 -15.44 6.32 -3.37
N ASN A 125 -15.79 6.85 -2.20
CA ASN A 125 -17.20 7.11 -1.84
C ASN A 125 -17.87 8.10 -2.78
N MET A 126 -17.17 9.16 -3.20
CA MET A 126 -17.69 10.10 -4.20
C MET A 126 -18.03 9.40 -5.52
N VAL A 127 -17.17 8.49 -5.99
CA VAL A 127 -17.43 7.67 -7.18
C VAL A 127 -18.63 6.76 -6.96
N ILE A 128 -18.64 5.96 -5.88
CA ILE A 128 -19.66 4.96 -5.59
C ILE A 128 -21.06 5.60 -5.50
N SER A 129 -21.17 6.76 -4.83
CA SER A 129 -22.44 7.44 -4.59
C SER A 129 -23.04 8.08 -5.85
N ASN A 130 -22.24 8.34 -6.89
CA ASN A 130 -22.69 9.10 -8.05
C ASN A 130 -22.70 8.33 -9.36
N ILE A 131 -21.89 7.26 -9.49
CA ILE A 131 -21.66 6.60 -10.77
C ILE A 131 -22.88 5.96 -11.40
N ASP A 132 -23.84 5.51 -10.62
CA ASP A 132 -25.04 4.85 -11.11
C ASP A 132 -25.95 5.79 -11.92
N GLN A 133 -25.78 7.11 -11.78
CA GLN A 133 -26.51 8.16 -12.51
C GLN A 133 -25.74 8.69 -13.74
N ALA A 134 -24.51 8.24 -13.97
CA ALA A 134 -23.66 8.73 -15.04
C ALA A 134 -24.19 8.32 -16.43
N GLU A 135 -24.13 9.25 -17.39
CA GLU A 135 -24.40 8.95 -18.78
C GLU A 135 -23.21 8.19 -19.40
N GLY A 136 -23.48 7.04 -20.05
CA GLY A 136 -22.46 6.26 -20.73
C GLY A 136 -22.74 4.78 -20.77
N PRO A 137 -21.78 3.97 -21.26
CA PRO A 137 -21.93 2.53 -21.33
C PRO A 137 -22.10 1.89 -19.94
N GLN A 138 -23.05 0.97 -19.81
CA GLN A 138 -23.27 0.23 -18.56
C GLN A 138 -22.07 -0.61 -18.14
N SER A 139 -21.24 -1.05 -19.10
CA SER A 139 -19.97 -1.72 -18.84
C SER A 139 -19.00 -0.81 -18.07
N ASP A 140 -18.93 0.47 -18.44
CA ASP A 140 -18.07 1.44 -17.80
C ASP A 140 -18.59 1.80 -16.40
N ILE A 141 -19.90 2.02 -16.25
CA ILE A 141 -20.53 2.26 -14.94
C ILE A 141 -20.16 1.14 -13.96
N LYS A 142 -20.32 -0.12 -14.38
CA LYS A 142 -19.98 -1.30 -13.55
C LYS A 142 -18.48 -1.34 -13.22
N ALA A 143 -17.61 -1.14 -14.21
CA ALA A 143 -16.16 -1.19 -14.00
C ALA A 143 -15.67 -0.07 -13.07
N ILE A 144 -16.14 1.16 -13.26
CA ILE A 144 -15.81 2.32 -12.42
C ILE A 144 -16.25 2.07 -10.97
N LYS A 145 -17.49 1.58 -10.77
CA LYS A 145 -18.01 1.23 -9.45
C LYS A 145 -17.19 0.13 -8.79
N ALA A 146 -16.84 -0.92 -9.55
CA ALA A 146 -16.01 -2.02 -9.06
C ALA A 146 -14.62 -1.56 -8.64
N GLU A 147 -13.97 -0.68 -9.39
CA GLU A 147 -12.68 -0.11 -9.01
C GLU A 147 -12.79 0.71 -7.73
N ALA A 148 -13.81 1.56 -7.62
CA ALA A 148 -14.01 2.38 -6.43
C ALA A 148 -14.29 1.54 -5.18
N LEU A 149 -15.13 0.50 -5.28
CA LEU A 149 -15.37 -0.48 -4.19
C LEU A 149 -14.07 -1.19 -3.79
N THR A 150 -13.27 -1.60 -4.78
CA THR A 150 -11.97 -2.25 -4.54
C THR A 150 -11.01 -1.31 -3.80
N TYR A 151 -10.94 -0.02 -4.18
CA TYR A 151 -10.14 0.99 -3.47
C TYR A 151 -10.62 1.20 -2.03
N ARG A 152 -11.93 1.30 -1.81
CA ARG A 152 -12.49 1.46 -0.47
C ARG A 152 -12.18 0.27 0.43
N ALA A 153 -12.36 -0.94 -0.07
CA ALA A 153 -12.01 -2.16 0.64
C ALA A 153 -10.52 -2.24 0.96
N TRP A 154 -9.66 -1.97 -0.02
CA TRP A 154 -8.20 -2.01 0.15
C TRP A 154 -7.72 -0.96 1.16
N ALA A 155 -8.28 0.24 1.14
CA ALA A 155 -7.92 1.30 2.07
C ALA A 155 -8.35 0.96 3.51
N HIS A 156 -9.60 0.49 3.74
CA HIS A 156 -10.03 0.02 5.05
C HIS A 156 -9.21 -1.18 5.54
N PHE A 157 -8.81 -2.09 4.63
CA PHE A 157 -7.97 -3.23 4.99
C PHE A 157 -6.59 -2.79 5.50
N ASN A 158 -5.94 -1.81 4.86
CA ASN A 158 -4.68 -1.28 5.36
C ASN A 158 -4.86 -0.56 6.71
N LEU A 159 -5.90 0.26 6.85
CA LEU A 159 -6.21 0.96 8.10
C LEU A 159 -6.42 -0.02 9.27
N VAL A 160 -7.25 -1.03 9.11
CA VAL A 160 -7.54 -1.96 10.20
C VAL A 160 -6.32 -2.80 10.59
N GLN A 161 -5.45 -3.13 9.63
CA GLN A 161 -4.20 -3.82 9.95
C GLN A 161 -3.22 -2.97 10.76
N MET A 162 -3.17 -1.66 10.56
CA MET A 162 -2.30 -0.76 11.32
C MET A 162 -2.91 -0.35 12.65
N PHE A 163 -4.15 0.13 12.65
CA PHE A 163 -4.79 0.80 13.78
C PHE A 163 -5.72 -0.10 14.60
N GLY A 164 -6.22 -1.19 14.03
CA GLY A 164 -7.04 -2.17 14.73
C GLY A 164 -6.22 -3.23 15.46
N GLU A 165 -6.89 -4.00 16.30
CA GLU A 165 -6.33 -5.25 16.82
C GLU A 165 -6.09 -6.25 15.70
N ARG A 166 -5.23 -7.25 15.96
CA ARG A 166 -5.03 -8.36 15.04
C ARG A 166 -6.32 -9.16 14.92
N PHE A 167 -6.72 -9.49 13.69
CA PHE A 167 -7.82 -10.43 13.48
C PHE A 167 -7.43 -11.83 13.98
N ASP A 168 -8.33 -12.47 14.70
CA ASP A 168 -8.14 -13.85 15.20
C ASP A 168 -9.41 -14.66 14.91
N ALA A 169 -9.29 -15.66 14.02
CA ALA A 169 -10.44 -16.50 13.62
C ALA A 169 -11.05 -17.31 14.79
N SER A 170 -10.34 -17.45 15.92
CA SER A 170 -10.83 -18.11 17.12
C SER A 170 -11.60 -17.17 18.07
N SER A 171 -11.69 -15.86 17.75
CA SER A 171 -12.33 -14.85 18.60
C SER A 171 -13.48 -14.14 17.88
N ALA A 172 -14.30 -13.40 18.64
CA ALA A 172 -15.37 -12.59 18.08
C ALA A 172 -14.89 -11.30 17.39
N ASN A 173 -13.62 -10.92 17.55
CA ASN A 173 -13.00 -9.72 16.99
C ASN A 173 -13.77 -8.41 17.30
N ASN A 174 -14.30 -8.31 18.52
CA ASN A 174 -15.04 -7.14 19.00
C ASN A 174 -14.15 -5.98 19.46
N GLY A 175 -12.83 -6.14 19.39
CA GLY A 175 -11.87 -5.08 19.68
C GLY A 175 -11.97 -3.93 18.66
N LEU A 176 -11.42 -2.77 19.04
CA LEU A 176 -11.52 -1.55 18.22
C LEU A 176 -10.76 -1.70 16.89
N GLY A 177 -11.50 -1.55 15.80
CA GLY A 177 -11.00 -1.42 14.44
C GLY A 177 -10.76 0.04 14.07
N VAL A 178 -11.41 0.51 13.02
CA VAL A 178 -11.36 1.90 12.51
C VAL A 178 -12.77 2.36 12.15
N PRO A 179 -13.04 3.68 12.05
CA PRO A 179 -14.32 4.17 11.53
C PRO A 179 -14.59 3.66 10.11
N LEU A 180 -15.78 3.11 9.88
CA LEU A 180 -16.28 2.78 8.55
C LEU A 180 -16.93 4.03 7.95
N VAL A 181 -16.29 4.58 6.90
CA VAL A 181 -16.82 5.72 6.14
C VAL A 181 -17.28 5.19 4.79
N LEU A 182 -18.61 5.06 4.60
CA LEU A 182 -19.21 4.39 3.45
C LEU A 182 -19.90 5.33 2.46
N GLU A 183 -19.98 6.61 2.80
CA GLU A 183 -20.57 7.67 1.99
C GLU A 183 -19.75 8.96 2.09
N PRO A 184 -19.90 9.90 1.15
CA PRO A 184 -19.28 11.21 1.26
C PRO A 184 -19.79 11.94 2.51
N THR A 185 -18.91 12.16 3.48
CA THR A 185 -19.25 12.87 4.73
C THR A 185 -18.04 13.55 5.34
N ILE A 186 -18.27 14.62 6.06
CA ILE A 186 -17.30 15.28 6.95
C ILE A 186 -17.66 15.06 8.43
N THR A 187 -18.74 14.33 8.71
CA THR A 187 -19.19 14.06 10.06
C THR A 187 -18.36 12.93 10.67
N PRO A 188 -17.70 13.15 11.80
CA PRO A 188 -16.96 12.10 12.48
C PRO A 188 -17.86 10.97 12.94
N SER A 189 -17.36 9.74 12.92
CA SER A 189 -18.05 8.57 13.47
C SER A 189 -17.12 7.81 14.43
N PRO A 190 -17.68 7.07 15.40
CA PRO A 190 -16.88 6.23 16.29
C PRO A 190 -16.20 5.10 15.51
N ARG A 191 -15.23 4.48 16.16
CA ARG A 191 -14.57 3.30 15.60
C ARG A 191 -15.50 2.11 15.60
N ASN A 192 -15.55 1.39 14.51
CA ASN A 192 -16.19 0.10 14.39
C ASN A 192 -15.30 -1.00 14.97
N THR A 193 -15.88 -2.15 15.28
CA THR A 193 -15.13 -3.34 15.69
C THR A 193 -14.29 -3.88 14.52
N VAL A 194 -13.24 -4.63 14.83
CA VAL A 194 -12.44 -5.35 13.82
C VAL A 194 -13.32 -6.24 12.95
N ALA A 195 -14.29 -6.95 13.59
CA ALA A 195 -15.23 -7.82 12.87
C ALA A 195 -16.08 -7.05 11.84
N GLU A 196 -16.65 -5.90 12.23
CA GLU A 196 -17.48 -5.07 11.34
C GLU A 196 -16.65 -4.52 10.16
N VAL A 197 -15.42 -4.08 10.44
CA VAL A 197 -14.54 -3.55 9.37
C VAL A 197 -14.21 -4.65 8.36
N TYR A 198 -13.85 -5.84 8.78
CA TYR A 198 -13.58 -6.95 7.85
C TYR A 198 -14.83 -7.43 7.13
N ALA A 199 -16.00 -7.40 7.76
CA ALA A 199 -17.27 -7.71 7.09
C ALA A 199 -17.53 -6.75 5.93
N GLN A 200 -17.37 -5.44 6.14
CA GLN A 200 -17.54 -4.43 5.10
C GLN A 200 -16.50 -4.56 3.98
N ILE A 201 -15.23 -4.83 4.31
CA ILE A 201 -14.18 -5.09 3.32
C ILE A 201 -14.57 -6.26 2.41
N ASN A 202 -15.08 -7.35 2.99
CA ASN A 202 -15.51 -8.50 2.21
C ASN A 202 -16.72 -8.18 1.32
N THR A 203 -17.70 -7.44 1.83
CA THR A 203 -18.87 -6.98 1.06
C THR A 203 -18.42 -6.16 -0.16
N ASP A 204 -17.58 -5.16 0.03
CA ASP A 204 -17.08 -4.32 -1.06
C ASP A 204 -16.32 -5.13 -2.12
N LEU A 205 -15.50 -6.11 -1.70
CA LEU A 205 -14.75 -6.96 -2.61
C LEU A 205 -15.63 -7.95 -3.36
N ASP A 206 -16.65 -8.53 -2.72
CA ASP A 206 -17.60 -9.44 -3.36
C ASP A 206 -18.45 -8.72 -4.41
N ASP A 207 -18.93 -7.52 -4.09
CA ASP A 207 -19.65 -6.66 -5.03
C ASP A 207 -18.75 -6.27 -6.21
N ALA A 208 -17.50 -5.85 -5.95
CA ALA A 208 -16.54 -5.50 -6.99
C ALA A 208 -16.24 -6.68 -7.91
N ILE A 209 -16.00 -7.87 -7.37
CA ILE A 209 -15.74 -9.10 -8.13
C ILE A 209 -16.93 -9.42 -9.06
N GLY A 210 -18.16 -9.27 -8.56
CA GLY A 210 -19.36 -9.45 -9.36
C GLY A 210 -19.50 -8.44 -10.51
N LEU A 211 -19.16 -7.18 -10.24
CA LEU A 211 -19.26 -6.09 -11.22
C LEU A 211 -18.17 -6.16 -12.30
N PHE A 212 -16.98 -6.70 -12.00
CA PHE A 212 -15.89 -6.86 -12.98
C PHE A 212 -16.12 -7.97 -14.03
N ALA A 213 -17.23 -8.71 -13.97
CA ALA A 213 -17.50 -9.78 -14.92
C ALA A 213 -17.47 -9.26 -16.37
N GLY A 214 -16.55 -9.81 -17.19
CA GLY A 214 -16.38 -9.44 -18.60
C GLY A 214 -15.60 -8.13 -18.84
N TYR A 215 -15.13 -7.44 -17.80
CA TYR A 215 -14.31 -6.24 -17.94
C TYR A 215 -12.84 -6.58 -18.20
N THR A 216 -12.23 -5.83 -19.11
CA THR A 216 -10.77 -5.85 -19.36
C THR A 216 -10.23 -4.45 -19.20
N ARG A 217 -9.30 -4.26 -18.30
CA ARG A 217 -8.67 -2.96 -18.03
C ARG A 217 -7.70 -2.55 -19.13
N ASN A 218 -7.53 -1.25 -19.31
CA ASN A 218 -6.63 -0.68 -20.29
C ASN A 218 -5.15 -0.72 -19.87
N ASN A 219 -4.89 -0.70 -18.57
CA ASN A 219 -3.52 -0.66 -18.04
C ASN A 219 -3.47 -1.19 -16.59
N LYS A 220 -2.25 -1.43 -16.08
CA LYS A 220 -2.03 -2.06 -14.74
C LYS A 220 -2.19 -1.10 -13.55
N SER A 221 -2.45 0.18 -13.78
CA SER A 221 -2.79 1.09 -12.69
C SER A 221 -4.26 0.95 -12.28
N HIS A 222 -5.12 0.53 -13.22
CA HIS A 222 -6.51 0.19 -12.97
C HIS A 222 -6.67 -1.20 -12.35
N PHE A 223 -7.77 -1.40 -11.65
CA PHE A 223 -8.17 -2.73 -11.16
C PHE A 223 -8.95 -3.50 -12.22
N ASP A 224 -8.91 -4.80 -12.08
CA ASP A 224 -9.76 -5.75 -12.78
C ASP A 224 -10.15 -6.89 -11.83
N LEU A 225 -10.87 -7.87 -12.35
CA LEU A 225 -11.29 -9.05 -11.62
C LEU A 225 -10.11 -9.75 -10.91
N THR A 226 -8.95 -9.80 -11.56
CA THR A 226 -7.78 -10.51 -11.03
C THR A 226 -7.17 -9.78 -9.85
N VAL A 227 -7.10 -8.45 -9.90
CA VAL A 227 -6.58 -7.63 -8.79
C VAL A 227 -7.55 -7.63 -7.61
N ALA A 228 -8.87 -7.51 -7.84
CA ALA A 228 -9.87 -7.59 -6.78
C ALA A 228 -9.79 -8.94 -6.04
N LYS A 229 -9.67 -10.06 -6.77
CA LYS A 229 -9.44 -11.39 -6.20
C LYS A 229 -8.11 -11.48 -5.44
N GLY A 230 -7.05 -10.86 -5.95
CA GLY A 230 -5.76 -10.79 -5.26
C GLY A 230 -5.83 -10.04 -3.92
N ILE A 231 -6.56 -8.92 -3.87
CA ILE A 231 -6.82 -8.20 -2.62
C ILE A 231 -7.68 -9.08 -1.68
N LYS A 232 -8.71 -9.75 -2.19
CA LYS A 232 -9.51 -10.67 -1.39
C LYS A 232 -8.70 -11.84 -0.85
N ALA A 233 -7.71 -12.35 -1.60
CA ALA A 233 -6.78 -13.37 -1.12
C ALA A 233 -5.93 -12.87 0.06
N ARG A 234 -5.44 -11.61 0.01
CA ARG A 234 -4.72 -10.97 1.14
C ARG A 234 -5.62 -10.84 2.38
N VAL A 235 -6.85 -10.39 2.17
CA VAL A 235 -7.84 -10.24 3.26
C VAL A 235 -8.16 -11.59 3.89
N ALA A 236 -8.50 -12.60 3.09
CA ALA A 236 -8.82 -13.94 3.56
C ALA A 236 -7.64 -14.60 4.30
N LEU A 237 -6.41 -14.45 3.81
CA LEU A 237 -5.20 -14.93 4.49
C LEU A 237 -5.04 -14.26 5.87
N THR A 238 -5.29 -12.95 5.97
CA THR A 238 -5.23 -12.20 7.22
C THR A 238 -6.32 -12.62 8.19
N GLN A 239 -7.52 -12.89 7.70
CA GLN A 239 -8.64 -13.41 8.49
C GLN A 239 -8.51 -14.90 8.85
N GLN A 240 -7.45 -15.58 8.37
CA GLN A 240 -7.26 -17.03 8.54
C GLN A 240 -8.36 -17.87 7.86
N ASP A 241 -9.10 -17.27 6.93
CA ASP A 241 -9.98 -17.99 6.00
C ASP A 241 -9.14 -18.58 4.87
N TYR A 242 -8.44 -19.65 5.20
CA TYR A 242 -7.48 -20.27 4.29
C TYR A 242 -8.13 -20.89 3.06
N ALA A 243 -9.40 -21.32 3.14
CA ALA A 243 -10.11 -21.88 2.00
C ALA A 243 -10.37 -20.81 0.93
N THR A 244 -10.88 -19.66 1.33
CA THR A 244 -11.08 -18.51 0.45
C THR A 244 -9.75 -17.97 -0.07
N ALA A 245 -8.70 -17.90 0.78
CA ALA A 245 -7.37 -17.45 0.37
C ALA A 245 -6.78 -18.31 -0.76
N VAL A 246 -6.88 -19.64 -0.68
CA VAL A 246 -6.44 -20.57 -1.74
C VAL A 246 -7.18 -20.30 -3.05
N THR A 247 -8.50 -20.25 -3.00
CA THR A 247 -9.34 -20.08 -4.20
C THR A 247 -9.04 -18.73 -4.86
N MET A 248 -9.07 -17.65 -4.10
CA MET A 248 -8.87 -16.30 -4.61
C MET A 248 -7.44 -16.09 -5.16
N ALA A 249 -6.41 -16.59 -4.47
CA ALA A 249 -5.03 -16.48 -4.93
C ALA A 249 -4.79 -17.25 -6.24
N LYS A 250 -5.33 -18.46 -6.35
CA LYS A 250 -5.23 -19.28 -7.55
C LYS A 250 -5.91 -18.63 -8.75
N GLU A 251 -7.11 -18.10 -8.56
CA GLU A 251 -7.87 -17.42 -9.61
C GLU A 251 -7.22 -16.08 -9.99
N ALA A 252 -6.72 -15.31 -9.02
CA ALA A 252 -6.09 -14.01 -9.24
C ALA A 252 -4.85 -14.10 -10.15
N ARG A 253 -4.01 -15.15 -10.00
CA ARG A 253 -2.79 -15.30 -10.81
C ARG A 253 -2.99 -15.89 -12.20
N THR A 254 -4.23 -16.24 -12.55
CA THR A 254 -4.53 -16.82 -13.87
C THR A 254 -4.20 -15.83 -14.99
N GLY A 255 -3.40 -16.26 -15.97
CA GLY A 255 -2.96 -15.42 -17.08
C GLY A 255 -1.69 -14.63 -16.84
N TYR A 256 -1.11 -14.67 -15.64
CA TYR A 256 0.18 -14.03 -15.34
C TYR A 256 1.32 -15.05 -15.42
N THR A 257 2.48 -14.57 -15.86
CA THR A 257 3.71 -15.36 -15.98
C THR A 257 4.74 -14.87 -14.98
N LEU A 258 5.40 -15.78 -14.27
CA LEU A 258 6.51 -15.41 -13.38
C LEU A 258 7.65 -14.75 -14.18
N MET A 259 8.33 -13.79 -13.56
CA MET A 259 9.49 -13.10 -14.13
C MET A 259 10.57 -14.11 -14.50
N SER A 260 11.23 -13.86 -15.64
CA SER A 260 12.51 -14.50 -15.93
C SER A 260 13.57 -14.10 -14.90
N ASN A 261 14.64 -14.88 -14.80
CA ASN A 261 15.77 -14.52 -13.92
C ASN A 261 16.46 -13.23 -14.36
N GLU A 262 16.45 -12.91 -15.66
CA GLU A 262 16.95 -11.65 -16.19
C GLU A 262 16.09 -10.47 -15.73
N ASP A 263 14.77 -10.55 -15.93
CA ASP A 263 13.84 -9.53 -15.45
C ASP A 263 13.92 -9.33 -13.93
N TYR A 264 14.09 -10.44 -13.19
CA TYR A 264 14.20 -10.41 -11.73
C TYR A 264 15.43 -9.64 -11.23
N LEU A 265 16.54 -9.71 -11.98
CA LEU A 265 17.76 -8.95 -11.70
C LEU A 265 17.77 -7.55 -12.35
N GLY A 266 16.75 -7.21 -13.13
CA GLY A 266 16.67 -5.97 -13.91
C GLY A 266 16.41 -4.69 -13.11
N GLY A 267 16.00 -4.79 -11.84
CA GLY A 267 15.84 -3.63 -10.94
C GLY A 267 14.41 -3.29 -10.55
N PHE A 268 13.43 -4.14 -10.83
CA PHE A 268 12.03 -3.96 -10.39
C PHE A 268 11.47 -2.57 -10.69
N ASN A 269 11.64 -2.10 -11.93
CA ASN A 269 11.26 -0.74 -12.35
C ASN A 269 10.54 -0.72 -13.70
N ASN A 270 10.04 -1.87 -14.17
CA ASN A 270 9.43 -2.01 -15.49
C ASN A 270 7.96 -2.42 -15.37
N TYR A 271 7.06 -1.46 -15.67
CA TYR A 271 5.61 -1.63 -15.69
C TYR A 271 5.12 -2.75 -16.63
N ASP A 272 5.83 -3.01 -17.73
CA ASP A 272 5.43 -3.99 -18.74
C ASP A 272 5.70 -5.44 -18.30
N ASN A 273 6.34 -5.65 -17.14
CA ASN A 273 6.63 -6.97 -16.61
C ASN A 273 5.37 -7.83 -16.47
N LYS A 274 5.41 -9.04 -17.02
CA LYS A 274 4.23 -9.92 -17.12
C LYS A 274 3.78 -10.54 -15.78
N GLU A 275 4.64 -10.50 -14.76
CA GLU A 275 4.29 -10.95 -13.42
C GLU A 275 3.49 -9.90 -12.64
N TRP A 276 3.60 -8.62 -13.01
CA TRP A 276 2.98 -7.54 -12.27
C TRP A 276 1.48 -7.47 -12.56
N MET A 277 0.70 -7.58 -11.48
CA MET A 277 -0.76 -7.57 -11.52
C MET A 277 -1.32 -6.16 -11.33
N TRP A 278 -0.77 -5.38 -10.38
CA TRP A 278 -1.14 -4.01 -10.10
C TRP A 278 0.11 -3.20 -9.80
N SER A 279 0.22 -2.03 -10.42
CA SER A 279 1.41 -1.19 -10.31
C SER A 279 1.14 0.24 -10.71
N SER A 280 1.95 1.19 -10.24
CA SER A 280 1.97 2.54 -10.78
C SER A 280 2.99 2.64 -11.91
N ARG A 281 2.63 3.42 -12.94
CA ARG A 281 3.56 3.83 -14.00
C ARG A 281 4.00 5.26 -13.73
N ILE A 282 5.31 5.48 -13.64
CA ILE A 282 5.90 6.78 -13.36
C ILE A 282 6.67 7.23 -14.59
N VAL A 283 6.20 8.30 -15.25
CA VAL A 283 6.83 8.91 -16.41
C VAL A 283 7.60 10.19 -16.03
N SER A 284 8.48 10.66 -16.91
CA SER A 284 9.46 11.72 -16.59
C SER A 284 8.84 13.05 -16.16
N ASP A 285 7.70 13.41 -16.70
CA ASP A 285 6.94 14.64 -16.36
C ASP A 285 6.11 14.52 -15.07
N GLN A 286 6.01 13.29 -14.53
CA GLN A 286 5.28 12.97 -13.31
C GLN A 286 6.19 12.50 -12.19
N THR A 287 7.51 12.61 -12.35
CA THR A 287 8.46 12.15 -11.34
C THR A 287 8.33 12.96 -10.05
N ASN A 288 8.32 12.25 -8.94
CA ASN A 288 8.33 12.85 -7.61
C ASN A 288 9.74 13.05 -7.06
N TYR A 289 10.76 12.86 -7.88
CA TYR A 289 12.18 13.04 -7.56
C TYR A 289 12.59 12.47 -6.19
N PHE A 290 12.56 13.27 -5.09
CA PHE A 290 12.98 12.82 -3.76
C PHE A 290 11.92 12.07 -2.96
N TYR A 291 10.70 11.91 -3.42
CA TYR A 291 9.65 11.20 -2.71
C TYR A 291 9.13 9.95 -3.44
N SER A 292 9.82 9.55 -4.50
CA SER A 292 9.53 8.28 -5.16
C SER A 292 10.01 7.10 -4.31
N PHE A 293 9.44 5.94 -4.57
CA PHE A 293 9.90 4.68 -3.97
C PHE A 293 11.40 4.46 -4.17
N PHE A 294 11.89 4.73 -5.38
CA PHE A 294 13.29 4.53 -5.74
C PHE A 294 14.24 5.52 -5.09
N ALA A 295 13.76 6.69 -4.65
CA ALA A 295 14.57 7.63 -3.88
C ALA A 295 14.99 7.07 -2.51
N TYR A 296 14.30 6.03 -2.02
CA TYR A 296 14.58 5.39 -0.72
C TYR A 296 15.07 3.95 -0.84
N MET A 297 14.63 3.21 -1.86
CA MET A 297 14.87 1.77 -1.96
C MET A 297 15.88 1.38 -3.04
N SER A 298 16.17 2.25 -4.03
CA SER A 298 17.20 1.95 -5.02
C SER A 298 18.62 1.99 -4.42
N ASN A 299 19.56 1.32 -5.08
CA ASN A 299 20.97 1.42 -4.72
C ASN A 299 21.76 2.41 -5.59
N ASN A 300 21.14 2.96 -6.64
CA ASN A 300 21.85 3.71 -7.67
C ASN A 300 21.27 5.11 -7.96
N PHE A 301 20.22 5.57 -7.28
CA PHE A 301 19.77 6.95 -7.40
C PHE A 301 20.70 7.90 -6.64
N SER A 302 21.08 9.02 -7.26
CA SER A 302 22.03 9.99 -6.69
C SER A 302 21.37 10.88 -5.63
N ALA A 303 21.00 10.31 -4.48
CA ALA A 303 20.41 11.02 -3.35
C ALA A 303 21.18 10.80 -2.07
N SER A 304 21.10 11.77 -1.13
CA SER A 304 21.80 11.69 0.17
C SER A 304 21.31 10.50 1.00
N VAL A 305 20.02 10.18 0.98
CA VAL A 305 19.46 9.06 1.72
C VAL A 305 20.00 7.71 1.25
N ILE A 306 20.15 7.52 -0.07
CA ILE A 306 20.78 6.31 -0.64
C ILE A 306 22.28 6.28 -0.29
N ARG A 307 22.96 7.41 -0.38
CA ARG A 307 24.38 7.52 -0.10
C ARG A 307 24.74 7.22 1.35
N THR A 308 23.89 7.65 2.29
CA THR A 308 24.17 7.59 3.73
C THR A 308 23.46 6.46 4.46
N THR A 309 22.34 5.97 3.94
CA THR A 309 21.54 4.91 4.58
C THR A 309 20.97 3.96 3.54
N PRO A 310 21.83 3.25 2.77
CA PRO A 310 21.35 2.23 1.85
C PRO A 310 20.60 1.13 2.62
N LYS A 311 19.71 0.42 1.95
CA LYS A 311 18.97 -0.69 2.56
C LYS A 311 19.72 -1.99 2.29
N VAL A 312 19.91 -2.77 3.36
CA VAL A 312 20.55 -4.08 3.26
C VAL A 312 19.63 -5.17 3.81
N ILE A 313 19.82 -6.40 3.37
CA ILE A 313 19.04 -7.53 3.89
C ILE A 313 19.55 -7.96 5.27
N PHE A 314 18.66 -8.49 6.09
CA PHE A 314 19.02 -9.16 7.34
C PHE A 314 19.88 -10.40 7.05
N SER A 315 21.08 -10.46 7.62
CA SER A 315 22.05 -11.50 7.32
C SER A 315 21.52 -12.91 7.61
N VAL A 316 20.75 -13.06 8.70
CA VAL A 316 20.10 -14.35 9.04
C VAL A 316 19.11 -14.81 7.97
N LEU A 317 18.40 -13.88 7.32
CA LEU A 317 17.52 -14.22 6.20
C LEU A 317 18.34 -14.55 4.94
N TYR A 318 19.39 -13.77 4.66
CA TYR A 318 20.28 -14.02 3.52
C TYR A 318 20.90 -15.41 3.56
N ASP A 319 21.34 -15.87 4.74
CA ASP A 319 21.96 -17.19 4.95
C ASP A 319 20.99 -18.35 4.70
N LYS A 320 19.68 -18.10 4.77
CA LYS A 320 18.63 -19.07 4.44
C LYS A 320 18.38 -19.23 2.93
N ILE A 321 18.95 -18.37 2.09
CA ILE A 321 18.80 -18.44 0.63
C ILE A 321 19.78 -19.46 0.08
N ALA A 322 19.29 -20.46 -0.66
CA ALA A 322 20.12 -21.48 -1.27
C ALA A 322 21.10 -20.89 -2.30
N GLU A 323 22.29 -21.52 -2.47
CA GLU A 323 23.34 -21.01 -3.37
C GLU A 323 22.91 -20.93 -4.85
N GLY A 324 22.06 -21.83 -5.32
CA GLY A 324 21.54 -21.83 -6.69
C GLY A 324 20.37 -20.86 -6.93
N ASP A 325 19.89 -20.17 -5.89
CA ASP A 325 18.77 -19.28 -6.00
C ASP A 325 19.18 -17.92 -6.57
N ILE A 326 18.52 -17.49 -7.66
CA ILE A 326 18.83 -16.24 -8.34
C ILE A 326 18.68 -15.02 -7.43
N ARG A 327 17.76 -15.10 -6.45
CA ARG A 327 17.51 -14.03 -5.49
C ARG A 327 18.71 -13.73 -4.61
N LYS A 328 19.58 -14.72 -4.36
CA LYS A 328 20.83 -14.53 -3.60
C LYS A 328 21.73 -13.50 -4.25
N LYS A 329 21.68 -13.34 -5.58
CA LYS A 329 22.43 -12.34 -6.35
C LYS A 329 21.92 -10.90 -6.19
N LEU A 330 20.82 -10.68 -5.50
CA LEU A 330 20.31 -9.33 -5.24
C LEU A 330 21.05 -8.62 -4.12
N TRP A 331 21.91 -9.31 -3.38
CA TRP A 331 22.64 -8.73 -2.25
C TRP A 331 24.13 -9.06 -2.32
N ASP A 332 24.97 -8.07 -1.98
CA ASP A 332 26.42 -8.24 -1.87
C ASP A 332 26.82 -8.59 -0.42
N PRO A 333 27.07 -9.86 -0.09
CA PRO A 333 27.39 -10.26 1.29
C PRO A 333 28.74 -9.71 1.77
N THR A 334 29.61 -9.27 0.84
CA THR A 334 30.96 -8.79 1.14
C THR A 334 31.03 -7.28 1.31
N GLY A 335 30.17 -6.52 0.62
CA GLY A 335 30.25 -5.06 0.50
C GLY A 335 31.39 -4.59 -0.41
N THR A 336 32.00 -5.48 -1.21
CA THR A 336 33.15 -5.17 -2.06
C THR A 336 32.92 -5.45 -3.54
N ASN A 337 31.79 -6.06 -3.92
CA ASN A 337 31.47 -6.36 -5.31
C ASN A 337 31.08 -5.07 -6.07
N THR A 338 32.03 -4.52 -6.83
CA THR A 338 31.81 -3.31 -7.61
C THR A 338 31.24 -3.57 -9.00
N VAL A 339 31.31 -4.82 -9.48
CA VAL A 339 30.86 -5.22 -10.81
C VAL A 339 29.34 -5.35 -10.85
N ASP A 340 28.79 -6.19 -9.98
CA ASP A 340 27.34 -6.43 -9.94
C ASP A 340 26.58 -5.36 -9.17
N PHE A 341 27.27 -4.59 -8.32
CA PHE A 341 26.70 -3.54 -7.47
C PHE A 341 27.40 -2.19 -7.73
N PRO A 342 27.33 -1.65 -8.96
CA PRO A 342 27.89 -0.34 -9.25
C PRO A 342 27.12 0.73 -8.46
N LEU A 343 27.85 1.71 -7.91
CA LEU A 343 27.29 2.87 -7.24
C LEU A 343 27.50 4.13 -8.08
N PRO A 344 26.64 5.17 -7.95
CA PRO A 344 26.71 6.38 -8.77
C PRO A 344 28.03 7.15 -8.68
N ALA A 345 28.67 7.15 -7.50
CA ALA A 345 29.92 7.83 -7.27
C ALA A 345 30.68 7.21 -6.09
N SER A 346 31.98 7.53 -5.98
CA SER A 346 32.84 7.08 -4.85
C SER A 346 32.41 7.58 -3.48
N THR A 347 31.55 8.61 -3.42
CA THR A 347 30.97 9.12 -2.16
C THR A 347 29.87 8.23 -1.59
N PHE A 348 29.38 7.25 -2.35
CA PHE A 348 28.41 6.28 -1.87
C PHE A 348 29.11 5.21 -1.05
N GLN A 349 28.59 4.98 0.17
CA GLN A 349 29.15 3.99 1.06
C GLN A 349 28.70 2.57 0.65
N ARG A 350 29.63 1.62 0.74
CA ARG A 350 29.35 0.19 0.54
C ARG A 350 29.25 -0.49 1.89
N PHE A 351 28.24 -1.33 1.99
CA PHE A 351 28.01 -2.15 3.17
C PHE A 351 27.84 -3.62 2.78
N LYS A 352 28.17 -4.52 3.69
CA LYS A 352 27.81 -5.92 3.56
C LYS A 352 26.29 -6.06 3.39
N TYR A 353 25.86 -7.00 2.58
CA TYR A 353 24.45 -7.29 2.27
C TYR A 353 23.70 -6.15 1.55
N HIS A 354 24.43 -5.27 0.88
CA HIS A 354 23.86 -4.16 0.09
C HIS A 354 22.94 -4.70 -0.99
N SER A 355 21.73 -4.14 -1.10
CA SER A 355 20.70 -4.57 -2.06
C SER A 355 20.89 -3.92 -3.43
N ARG A 356 20.58 -4.68 -4.49
CA ARG A 356 20.36 -4.16 -5.85
C ARG A 356 18.98 -4.53 -6.42
N LYS A 357 18.06 -4.99 -5.59
CA LYS A 357 16.73 -5.40 -6.03
C LYS A 357 16.03 -4.25 -6.78
N PHE A 358 16.08 -3.05 -6.22
CA PHE A 358 15.47 -1.87 -6.82
C PHE A 358 16.55 -0.97 -7.42
N ARG A 359 16.39 -0.62 -8.70
CA ARG A 359 17.34 0.23 -9.43
C ARG A 359 16.60 1.17 -10.36
N VAL A 360 17.02 2.43 -10.41
CA VAL A 360 16.56 3.38 -11.44
C VAL A 360 17.34 3.16 -12.72
N ALA A 361 16.70 3.42 -13.87
CA ALA A 361 17.34 3.39 -15.17
C ALA A 361 18.33 4.56 -15.34
N ASP A 362 17.98 5.75 -14.84
CA ASP A 362 18.81 6.94 -14.83
C ASP A 362 19.13 7.34 -13.38
N GLN A 363 20.43 7.37 -13.05
CA GLN A 363 20.92 7.71 -11.70
C GLN A 363 20.63 9.16 -11.28
N SER A 364 20.36 10.06 -12.22
CA SER A 364 19.98 11.45 -11.96
C SER A 364 18.47 11.63 -11.67
N LEU A 365 17.67 10.63 -12.00
CA LEU A 365 16.23 10.62 -11.86
C LEU A 365 15.79 9.45 -10.98
N SER A 366 14.79 9.68 -10.12
CA SER A 366 14.23 8.62 -9.27
C SER A 366 13.04 7.91 -9.93
N ILE A 367 13.01 7.87 -11.25
CA ILE A 367 11.94 7.27 -12.04
C ILE A 367 12.05 5.76 -11.97
N GLY A 368 10.94 5.13 -11.71
CA GLY A 368 10.76 3.69 -11.75
C GLY A 368 9.33 3.34 -11.43
N ASP A 369 8.81 2.33 -12.11
CA ASP A 369 7.47 1.80 -11.87
C ASP A 369 7.45 0.96 -10.61
N VAL A 370 6.35 1.02 -9.83
CA VAL A 370 6.29 0.35 -8.52
C VAL A 370 5.21 -0.73 -8.55
N PRO A 371 5.57 -2.01 -8.31
CA PRO A 371 4.57 -3.07 -8.16
C PRO A 371 3.88 -2.98 -6.80
N TYR A 372 2.55 -3.04 -6.81
CA TYR A 372 1.72 -3.16 -5.61
C TYR A 372 1.19 -4.59 -5.43
N MET A 373 1.16 -5.37 -6.50
CA MET A 373 0.79 -6.78 -6.48
C MET A 373 1.48 -7.54 -7.62
N ARG A 374 2.02 -8.71 -7.31
CA ARG A 374 2.67 -9.61 -8.27
C ARG A 374 2.12 -11.02 -8.15
N ALA A 375 2.13 -11.77 -9.27
CA ALA A 375 1.67 -13.16 -9.28
C ALA A 375 2.47 -14.07 -8.31
N ALA A 376 3.75 -13.80 -8.10
CA ALA A 376 4.57 -14.51 -7.11
C ALA A 376 3.95 -14.49 -5.70
N GLU A 377 3.37 -13.37 -5.29
CA GLU A 377 2.67 -13.28 -4.01
C GLU A 377 1.47 -14.23 -3.95
N MET A 378 0.73 -14.38 -5.04
CA MET A 378 -0.44 -15.28 -5.10
C MET A 378 -0.04 -16.76 -4.94
N TYR A 379 1.10 -17.17 -5.53
CA TYR A 379 1.66 -18.51 -5.29
C TYR A 379 1.99 -18.73 -3.80
N LEU A 380 2.54 -17.70 -3.15
CA LEU A 380 2.91 -17.78 -1.73
C LEU A 380 1.68 -17.77 -0.81
N ILE A 381 0.63 -17.01 -1.13
CA ILE A 381 -0.64 -17.04 -0.40
C ILE A 381 -1.30 -18.42 -0.51
N GLU A 382 -1.38 -18.98 -1.72
CA GLU A 382 -1.94 -20.31 -1.95
C GLU A 382 -1.18 -21.37 -1.15
N ALA A 383 0.17 -21.38 -1.23
CA ALA A 383 1.00 -22.34 -0.52
C ALA A 383 0.86 -22.22 1.01
N GLU A 384 0.93 -21.00 1.56
CA GLU A 384 0.77 -20.76 3.00
C GLU A 384 -0.61 -21.21 3.48
N ALA A 385 -1.67 -20.83 2.76
CA ALA A 385 -3.04 -21.16 3.15
C ALA A 385 -3.31 -22.67 3.12
N LEU A 386 -2.74 -23.40 2.15
CA LEU A 386 -2.83 -24.86 2.10
C LEU A 386 -2.06 -25.53 3.26
N ALA A 387 -0.84 -25.05 3.53
CA ALA A 387 -0.04 -25.59 4.64
C ALA A 387 -0.73 -25.38 6.00
N ARG A 388 -1.35 -24.21 6.21
CA ARG A 388 -2.10 -23.91 7.44
C ARG A 388 -3.40 -24.70 7.57
N GLN A 389 -3.90 -25.31 6.49
CA GLN A 389 -4.99 -26.28 6.52
C GLN A 389 -4.50 -27.73 6.75
N GLY A 390 -3.20 -27.97 6.90
CA GLY A 390 -2.61 -29.32 6.97
C GLY A 390 -2.58 -30.07 5.64
N LYS A 391 -2.75 -29.36 4.50
CA LYS A 391 -2.69 -29.91 3.15
C LYS A 391 -1.26 -29.80 2.60
N ASP A 392 -0.30 -30.41 3.29
CA ASP A 392 1.13 -30.21 3.07
C ASP A 392 1.58 -30.56 1.65
N ALA A 393 1.10 -31.66 1.07
CA ALA A 393 1.45 -32.07 -0.29
C ALA A 393 0.95 -31.07 -1.35
N ASP A 394 -0.25 -30.51 -1.16
CA ASP A 394 -0.82 -29.50 -2.04
C ASP A 394 -0.07 -28.16 -1.88
N ALA A 395 0.30 -27.80 -0.65
CA ALA A 395 1.08 -26.60 -0.35
C ALA A 395 2.47 -26.65 -1.01
N ALA A 396 3.17 -27.78 -0.91
CA ALA A 396 4.45 -28.01 -1.59
C ALA A 396 4.29 -27.94 -3.13
N THR A 397 3.17 -28.42 -3.67
CA THR A 397 2.85 -28.34 -5.09
C THR A 397 2.55 -26.90 -5.53
N ALA A 398 1.85 -26.12 -4.71
CA ALA A 398 1.57 -24.71 -4.98
C ALA A 398 2.83 -23.83 -4.93
N LEU A 399 3.76 -24.12 -4.00
CA LEU A 399 5.04 -23.40 -3.89
C LEU A 399 6.00 -23.72 -5.05
N TYR A 400 6.00 -24.95 -5.54
CA TYR A 400 7.01 -25.48 -6.45
C TYR A 400 7.24 -24.61 -7.71
N PRO A 401 6.21 -24.12 -8.44
CA PRO A 401 6.42 -23.32 -9.65
C PRO A 401 7.22 -22.03 -9.40
N LEU A 402 6.99 -21.37 -8.28
CA LEU A 402 7.75 -20.17 -7.89
C LEU A 402 9.17 -20.55 -7.48
N ALA A 403 9.32 -21.52 -6.60
CA ALA A 403 10.61 -21.89 -6.05
C ALA A 403 11.57 -22.42 -7.12
N VAL A 404 11.11 -23.26 -8.05
CA VAL A 404 11.93 -23.76 -9.15
C VAL A 404 12.23 -22.70 -10.20
N ASN A 405 11.35 -21.73 -10.42
CA ASN A 405 11.61 -20.58 -11.29
C ASN A 405 12.79 -19.74 -10.76
N ARG A 406 12.86 -19.53 -9.44
CA ARG A 406 13.92 -18.76 -8.80
C ARG A 406 15.20 -19.58 -8.59
N ASN A 407 15.08 -20.88 -8.36
CA ASN A 407 16.20 -21.80 -8.21
C ASN A 407 15.95 -23.08 -9.01
N PRO A 408 16.57 -23.24 -10.21
CA PRO A 408 16.39 -24.43 -11.04
C PRO A 408 16.75 -25.76 -10.37
N SER A 409 17.56 -25.72 -9.30
CA SER A 409 17.94 -26.89 -8.52
C SER A 409 16.98 -27.17 -7.35
N TYR A 410 15.92 -26.39 -7.20
CA TYR A 410 14.96 -26.60 -6.12
C TYR A 410 14.19 -27.92 -6.31
N VAL A 411 14.24 -28.76 -5.30
CA VAL A 411 13.46 -30.00 -5.23
C VAL A 411 12.16 -29.72 -4.49
N LYS A 412 11.04 -30.22 -5.05
CA LYS A 412 9.74 -30.03 -4.39
C LYS A 412 9.81 -30.50 -2.93
N SER A 413 9.40 -29.64 -2.01
CA SER A 413 9.49 -29.88 -0.57
C SER A 413 8.76 -31.14 -0.16
N THR A 414 9.38 -31.87 0.77
CA THR A 414 8.79 -32.99 1.51
C THR A 414 8.56 -32.65 2.99
N ASN A 415 8.78 -31.37 3.37
CA ASN A 415 8.47 -30.87 4.70
C ASN A 415 6.96 -30.91 4.96
N THR A 416 6.59 -31.04 6.22
CA THR A 416 5.19 -31.06 6.68
C THR A 416 5.00 -30.14 7.88
N GLY A 417 3.76 -29.70 8.12
CA GLY A 417 3.37 -28.92 9.29
C GLY A 417 4.21 -27.65 9.45
N ALA A 418 4.74 -27.41 10.65
CA ALA A 418 5.50 -26.21 10.99
C ALA A 418 6.76 -26.02 10.12
N ALA A 419 7.44 -27.10 9.74
CA ALA A 419 8.63 -27.02 8.90
C ALA A 419 8.31 -26.53 7.47
N LEU A 420 7.18 -26.97 6.91
CA LEU A 420 6.73 -26.48 5.60
C LEU A 420 6.27 -25.03 5.67
N ILE A 421 5.56 -24.65 6.72
CA ILE A 421 5.15 -23.24 6.93
C ILE A 421 6.38 -22.34 7.05
N GLU A 422 7.41 -22.74 7.81
CA GLU A 422 8.66 -21.97 7.92
C GLU A 422 9.35 -21.84 6.55
N GLU A 423 9.43 -22.91 5.77
CA GLU A 423 9.98 -22.87 4.41
C GLU A 423 9.22 -21.87 3.51
N ILE A 424 7.88 -21.94 3.51
CA ILE A 424 7.04 -21.02 2.73
C ILE A 424 7.25 -19.56 3.19
N MET A 425 7.34 -19.33 4.50
CA MET A 425 7.57 -17.98 5.04
C MET A 425 8.96 -17.45 4.70
N ILE A 426 9.99 -18.28 4.63
CA ILE A 426 11.33 -17.89 4.14
C ILE A 426 11.23 -17.48 2.66
N GLN A 427 10.58 -18.30 1.83
CA GLN A 427 10.36 -17.98 0.43
C GLN A 427 9.63 -16.63 0.27
N ARG A 428 8.60 -16.38 1.08
CA ARG A 428 7.83 -15.14 1.07
C ARG A 428 8.67 -13.94 1.47
N ARG A 429 9.43 -14.02 2.54
CA ARG A 429 10.31 -12.94 3.03
C ARG A 429 11.37 -12.54 2.00
N VAL A 430 11.98 -13.53 1.34
CA VAL A 430 13.00 -13.30 0.31
C VAL A 430 12.37 -12.73 -0.97
N GLU A 431 11.25 -13.31 -1.42
CA GLU A 431 10.57 -12.89 -2.65
C GLU A 431 10.04 -11.47 -2.56
N LEU A 432 9.37 -11.15 -1.45
CA LEU A 432 8.67 -9.88 -1.24
C LEU A 432 9.49 -8.84 -0.45
N TRP A 433 10.79 -9.07 -0.26
CA TRP A 433 11.67 -8.13 0.42
C TRP A 433 11.59 -6.73 -0.19
N GLY A 434 11.33 -5.72 0.64
CA GLY A 434 11.24 -4.33 0.23
C GLY A 434 9.91 -3.94 -0.42
N GLU A 435 8.87 -4.81 -0.40
CA GLU A 435 7.57 -4.55 -1.05
C GLU A 435 6.45 -4.24 -0.04
N GLY A 436 6.78 -4.00 1.25
CA GLY A 436 5.84 -3.49 2.26
C GLY A 436 5.03 -4.57 3.00
N PHE A 437 5.53 -5.79 3.10
CA PHE A 437 4.74 -6.90 3.67
C PHE A 437 5.12 -7.29 5.11
N ARG A 438 6.38 -7.09 5.52
CA ARG A 438 6.90 -7.79 6.70
C ARG A 438 6.19 -7.46 8.01
N PHE A 439 5.88 -6.19 8.27
CA PHE A 439 5.11 -5.80 9.46
C PHE A 439 3.74 -6.50 9.53
N TYR A 440 3.02 -6.51 8.40
CA TYR A 440 1.72 -7.15 8.31
C TYR A 440 1.81 -8.67 8.49
N ASP A 441 2.83 -9.31 7.91
CA ASP A 441 3.05 -10.75 8.07
C ASP A 441 3.31 -11.13 9.53
N LEU A 442 4.14 -10.37 10.25
CA LEU A 442 4.38 -10.58 11.68
C LEU A 442 3.10 -10.43 12.49
N LYS A 443 2.35 -9.34 12.25
CA LYS A 443 1.13 -9.06 12.99
C LYS A 443 0.05 -10.12 12.74
N ARG A 444 -0.27 -10.43 11.46
CA ARG A 444 -1.33 -11.40 11.12
C ARG A 444 -1.05 -12.81 11.62
N THR A 445 0.24 -13.23 11.64
CA THR A 445 0.65 -14.54 12.14
C THR A 445 0.86 -14.59 13.64
N ASN A 446 0.65 -13.48 14.35
CA ASN A 446 0.95 -13.32 15.77
C ASN A 446 2.38 -13.72 16.10
N SER A 447 3.33 -13.30 15.27
CA SER A 447 4.76 -13.58 15.43
C SER A 447 5.48 -12.41 16.09
N ALA A 448 6.51 -12.71 16.87
CA ALA A 448 7.38 -11.68 17.43
C ALA A 448 8.29 -11.06 16.36
N LEU A 449 8.59 -9.77 16.47
CA LEU A 449 9.76 -9.19 15.80
C LEU A 449 11.02 -9.78 16.43
N ASN A 450 11.97 -10.22 15.61
CA ASN A 450 13.27 -10.69 16.10
C ASN A 450 14.40 -10.24 15.17
N ARG A 451 15.18 -9.26 15.62
CA ARG A 451 16.33 -8.67 14.94
C ARG A 451 17.67 -9.19 15.49
N ASN A 452 17.66 -10.17 16.39
CA ASN A 452 18.85 -10.73 17.02
C ASN A 452 19.61 -11.65 16.08
N GLY A 453 20.87 -11.87 16.35
CA GLY A 453 21.71 -12.89 15.70
C GLY A 453 22.28 -12.50 14.33
N GLY A 454 22.06 -11.25 13.88
CA GLY A 454 22.52 -10.81 12.56
C GLY A 454 23.09 -9.38 12.57
N ASN A 455 22.92 -8.66 11.48
CA ASN A 455 23.53 -7.36 11.21
C ASN A 455 22.71 -6.15 11.68
N HIS A 456 21.64 -6.32 12.46
CA HIS A 456 21.01 -5.22 13.17
C HIS A 456 21.91 -4.72 14.30
N SER A 457 21.96 -3.40 14.49
CA SER A 457 22.69 -2.78 15.58
C SER A 457 21.75 -2.34 16.70
N ALA A 458 22.00 -2.75 17.94
CA ALA A 458 21.25 -2.29 19.11
C ALA A 458 21.28 -0.76 19.26
N THR A 459 22.38 -0.12 18.88
CA THR A 459 22.50 1.35 18.89
C THR A 459 21.58 1.99 17.86
N TYR A 460 21.47 1.43 16.64
CA TYR A 460 20.66 2.02 15.57
C TYR A 460 19.18 1.75 15.76
N THR A 461 18.82 0.59 16.36
CA THR A 461 17.46 0.24 16.72
C THR A 461 16.99 0.86 18.03
N ASN A 462 17.84 1.64 18.72
CA ASN A 462 17.57 2.16 20.06
C ASN A 462 17.20 1.03 21.05
N GLY A 463 17.87 -0.11 20.95
CA GLY A 463 17.63 -1.28 21.78
C GLY A 463 16.42 -2.14 21.37
N VAL A 464 15.62 -1.72 20.38
CA VAL A 464 14.47 -2.50 19.91
C VAL A 464 14.94 -3.61 18.95
N LEU A 465 15.43 -4.71 19.52
CA LEU A 465 15.85 -5.90 18.79
C LEU A 465 14.73 -6.97 18.75
N ASP A 466 13.81 -6.91 19.68
CA ASP A 466 12.64 -7.79 19.74
C ASP A 466 11.39 -7.05 20.20
N VAL A 467 10.25 -7.51 19.70
CA VAL A 467 8.91 -7.10 20.15
C VAL A 467 8.07 -8.37 20.25
N PRO A 468 7.56 -8.73 21.44
CA PRO A 468 6.74 -9.93 21.61
C PRO A 468 5.51 -9.94 20.71
N ALA A 469 5.06 -11.13 20.34
CA ALA A 469 3.75 -11.33 19.74
C ALA A 469 2.64 -10.79 20.68
N GLY A 470 1.63 -10.12 20.11
CA GLY A 470 0.51 -9.58 20.88
C GLY A 470 0.84 -8.34 21.74
N ASP A 471 2.07 -7.81 21.69
CA ASP A 471 2.42 -6.56 22.36
C ASP A 471 1.57 -5.38 21.80
N LYS A 472 1.17 -4.45 22.68
CA LYS A 472 0.42 -3.26 22.27
C LYS A 472 1.08 -2.42 21.18
N ARG A 473 2.40 -2.49 21.04
CA ARG A 473 3.16 -1.81 19.99
C ARG A 473 2.85 -2.31 18.57
N TRP A 474 2.14 -3.42 18.40
CA TRP A 474 1.63 -3.85 17.09
C TRP A 474 0.44 -3.05 16.60
N GLN A 475 -0.11 -2.13 17.40
CA GLN A 475 -1.14 -1.18 17.00
C GLN A 475 -0.56 0.23 16.92
N PHE A 476 -0.80 0.92 15.81
CA PHE A 476 -0.46 2.34 15.68
C PHE A 476 -1.38 3.17 16.58
N LEU A 477 -0.85 4.21 17.21
CA LEU A 477 -1.69 5.21 17.83
C LEU A 477 -2.40 6.04 16.76
N ILE A 478 -3.58 6.57 17.09
CA ILE A 478 -4.30 7.51 16.23
C ILE A 478 -3.72 8.90 16.46
N HIS A 479 -3.55 9.69 15.39
CA HIS A 479 -3.00 11.03 15.48
C HIS A 479 -3.90 11.94 16.34
N GLN A 480 -3.29 12.83 17.12
CA GLN A 480 -4.04 13.66 18.08
C GLN A 480 -5.05 14.58 17.39
N ASP A 481 -4.75 15.07 16.19
CA ASP A 481 -5.69 15.91 15.44
C ASP A 481 -6.97 15.16 15.10
N GLU A 482 -6.90 13.88 14.77
CA GLU A 482 -8.07 13.05 14.48
C GLU A 482 -8.94 12.91 15.72
N ILE A 483 -8.34 12.64 16.88
CA ILE A 483 -9.05 12.54 18.16
C ILE A 483 -9.72 13.88 18.49
N ASN A 484 -9.00 14.99 18.35
CA ASN A 484 -9.53 16.33 18.63
C ASN A 484 -10.70 16.69 17.69
N ASN A 485 -10.57 16.41 16.40
CA ASN A 485 -11.57 16.74 15.39
C ASN A 485 -12.80 15.82 15.47
N SER A 486 -12.67 14.66 16.06
CA SER A 486 -13.78 13.72 16.25
C SER A 486 -14.74 14.11 17.39
N ASN A 487 -14.51 15.19 18.11
CA ASN A 487 -15.27 15.58 19.30
C ASN A 487 -15.36 14.47 20.37
N GLY A 488 -14.31 13.67 20.51
CA GLY A 488 -14.20 12.58 21.47
C GLY A 488 -14.88 11.28 21.04
N LEU A 489 -15.34 11.15 19.82
CA LEU A 489 -15.92 9.92 19.29
C LEU A 489 -14.87 8.84 19.00
N ILE A 490 -13.64 9.25 18.69
CA ILE A 490 -12.55 8.32 18.36
C ILE A 490 -11.73 8.04 19.62
N GLU A 491 -11.81 6.82 20.10
CA GLU A 491 -11.04 6.32 21.24
C GLU A 491 -9.62 5.94 20.79
N GLN A 492 -8.60 6.29 21.61
CA GLN A 492 -7.20 5.99 21.37
C GLN A 492 -6.89 4.50 21.61
N ASN A 493 -5.92 3.98 20.87
CA ASN A 493 -5.32 2.67 21.15
C ASN A 493 -4.52 2.69 22.46
N PRO A 494 -4.34 1.53 23.12
CA PRO A 494 -3.55 1.43 24.36
C PRO A 494 -2.15 2.03 24.18
N GLN A 495 -1.75 2.94 25.10
CA GLN A 495 -0.44 3.59 25.11
C GLN A 495 0.63 2.76 25.84
#